data_c4f29ac3c7d207bd85d9d7e78ce8a964
#
_entry.id   c4f29ac3c7d207bd85d9d7e78ce8a964
#
_cell.length_a   1.000
_cell.length_b   1.000
_cell.length_c   1.000
_cell.angle_alpha   90.00
_cell.angle_beta   90.00
_cell.angle_gamma   90.00
#
_symmetry.space_group_name_H-M   'P 1'
#
loop_
_entity.id
_entity.type
_entity.pdbx_description
1 polymer ?
#
loop_
_entity_poly.entity_id
_entity_poly.type
_entity_poly.pdbx_seq_one_letter_code
_entity_poly.pdbx_strand_id
1 'polypeptide(L)'
;LAKVVKHVAVLFAGVMLGGSTAAFAGGPSDDKLVIDDEIEIITRTAAPEGHPLDEVISGWHYRTEETRALEADSFQNPGMLYVERGEEIWNTVDGAAGKSCASCHGDDGEFLKGLGANYPKWDEANNRPINIELQINACREANMEAKPYKFDAADQKALTTYIKHQSLGMPVEVDLTQGEMKSWWDKGEELYYTRTGQLNLSCATCHEDYNGNYIRADHLSQGNVNGFPTYRLKQSSMVSLHNRFRGCIRDTRAEFPAAFSDDLMALEVYVTWRGSGLSVETPAVRQ
;
A
#
# COMPACT_ATOMS: atom_id res chain seq x y z
N LEU A 1 52.32 76.68 3.92
CA LEU A 1 51.71 75.72 4.88
C LEU A 1 50.62 74.91 4.16
N ALA A 2 51.02 73.79 3.55
CA ALA A 2 50.09 72.87 2.84
C ALA A 2 49.63 71.79 3.82
N LYS A 3 48.30 71.63 4.00
CA LYS A 3 47.69 70.55 4.75
C LYS A 3 47.51 69.34 3.86
N VAL A 4 48.19 68.24 4.21
CA VAL A 4 48.00 66.92 3.59
C VAL A 4 46.76 66.25 4.21
N VAL A 5 45.74 66.03 3.43
CA VAL A 5 44.57 65.25 3.82
C VAL A 5 44.83 63.79 3.47
N LYS A 6 44.94 62.91 4.48
CA LYS A 6 45.05 61.45 4.32
C LYS A 6 43.64 60.88 4.12
N HIS A 7 43.40 60.31 2.97
CA HIS A 7 42.18 59.51 2.74
C HIS A 7 42.37 58.11 3.34
N VAL A 8 41.51 57.72 4.28
CA VAL A 8 41.41 56.38 4.81
C VAL A 8 40.36 55.64 3.95
N ALA A 9 40.81 54.67 3.17
CA ALA A 9 39.94 53.79 2.45
C ALA A 9 39.40 52.68 3.41
N VAL A 10 38.12 52.72 3.70
CA VAL A 10 37.44 51.67 4.46
C VAL A 10 37.02 50.58 3.48
N LEU A 11 37.70 49.45 3.55
CA LEU A 11 37.31 48.22 2.84
C LEU A 11 36.11 47.61 3.56
N PHE A 12 34.92 47.64 2.95
CA PHE A 12 33.79 46.84 3.34
C PHE A 12 34.01 45.39 2.85
N ALA A 13 34.37 44.51 3.76
CA ALA A 13 34.31 43.07 3.51
C ALA A 13 32.84 42.65 3.54
N GLY A 14 32.23 42.40 2.36
CA GLY A 14 30.92 41.85 2.25
C GLY A 14 30.94 40.39 2.71
N VAL A 15 30.31 40.10 3.86
CA VAL A 15 30.00 38.74 4.28
C VAL A 15 28.89 38.23 3.38
N MET A 16 29.24 37.38 2.42
CA MET A 16 28.26 36.55 1.69
C MET A 16 27.68 35.56 2.69
N LEU A 17 26.50 35.85 3.21
CA LEU A 17 25.64 34.85 3.86
C LEU A 17 25.20 33.87 2.78
N GLY A 18 25.94 32.77 2.66
CA GLY A 18 25.51 31.61 1.92
C GLY A 18 24.19 31.09 2.55
N GLY A 19 23.07 31.47 1.98
CA GLY A 19 21.79 30.85 2.33
C GLY A 19 21.89 29.38 2.03
N SER A 20 21.99 28.54 3.07
CA SER A 20 21.69 27.11 2.96
C SER A 20 20.23 27.03 2.55
N THR A 21 19.96 26.78 1.27
CA THR A 21 18.66 26.32 0.84
C THR A 21 18.46 24.98 1.55
N ALA A 22 17.61 24.98 2.59
CA ALA A 22 17.07 23.74 3.10
C ALA A 22 16.52 23.01 1.87
N ALA A 23 17.09 21.86 1.55
CA ALA A 23 16.51 20.96 0.56
C ALA A 23 15.15 20.57 1.13
N PHE A 24 14.10 21.24 0.68
CA PHE A 24 12.75 20.76 0.88
C PHE A 24 12.70 19.34 0.29
N ALA A 25 12.11 18.42 1.03
CA ALA A 25 11.89 17.06 0.58
C ALA A 25 11.39 17.10 -0.87
N GLY A 26 12.15 16.48 -1.77
CA GLY A 26 11.79 16.43 -3.18
C GLY A 26 10.41 15.80 -3.35
N GLY A 27 9.66 16.24 -4.33
CA GLY A 27 8.42 15.59 -4.75
C GLY A 27 8.63 14.10 -5.08
N PRO A 28 7.56 13.37 -5.41
CA PRO A 28 7.69 11.99 -5.85
C PRO A 28 8.61 11.88 -7.07
N SER A 29 9.39 10.80 -7.15
CA SER A 29 10.31 10.52 -8.28
C SER A 29 9.55 10.46 -9.60
N ASP A 30 10.22 10.76 -10.70
CA ASP A 30 9.69 10.60 -12.07
C ASP A 30 10.19 9.29 -12.73
N ASP A 31 10.90 8.44 -11.98
CA ASP A 31 11.42 7.16 -12.49
C ASP A 31 10.28 6.19 -12.82
N LYS A 32 10.57 5.22 -13.67
CA LYS A 32 9.66 4.11 -13.98
C LYS A 32 10.05 2.87 -13.18
N LEU A 33 9.06 2.13 -12.70
CA LEU A 33 9.26 0.82 -12.12
C LEU A 33 9.11 -0.23 -13.23
N VAL A 34 10.20 -0.96 -13.50
CA VAL A 34 10.21 -2.16 -14.32
C VAL A 34 10.79 -3.27 -13.47
N ILE A 35 10.06 -4.37 -13.29
CA ILE A 35 10.50 -5.50 -12.48
C ILE A 35 11.24 -6.47 -13.39
N ASP A 36 12.47 -6.85 -12.99
CA ASP A 36 13.35 -7.78 -13.69
C ASP A 36 13.61 -7.39 -15.16
N ASP A 37 13.57 -6.08 -15.48
CA ASP A 37 13.67 -5.53 -16.84
C ASP A 37 12.59 -6.03 -17.83
N GLU A 38 11.52 -6.66 -17.34
CA GLU A 38 10.50 -7.31 -18.17
C GLU A 38 9.08 -6.75 -17.92
N ILE A 39 8.70 -6.51 -16.66
CA ILE A 39 7.32 -6.15 -16.29
C ILE A 39 7.23 -4.67 -15.97
N GLU A 40 6.69 -3.87 -16.90
CA GLU A 40 6.42 -2.45 -16.64
C GLU A 40 5.22 -2.31 -15.71
N ILE A 41 5.40 -1.55 -14.62
CA ILE A 41 4.38 -1.28 -13.60
C ILE A 41 3.83 0.15 -13.81
N ILE A 42 2.52 0.27 -13.93
CA ILE A 42 1.85 1.58 -13.95
C ILE A 42 1.85 2.13 -12.54
N THR A 43 2.80 3.02 -12.26
CA THR A 43 3.00 3.66 -10.96
C THR A 43 2.40 5.06 -10.87
N ARG A 44 1.92 5.60 -12.01
CA ARG A 44 1.20 6.88 -12.13
C ARG A 44 0.10 6.76 -13.17
N THR A 45 -1.06 7.31 -12.88
CA THR A 45 -2.18 7.38 -13.82
C THR A 45 -3.13 8.52 -13.45
N ALA A 46 -3.98 8.93 -14.40
CA ALA A 46 -5.07 9.85 -14.09
C ALA A 46 -5.96 9.27 -12.98
N ALA A 47 -6.36 10.12 -12.06
CA ALA A 47 -7.23 9.69 -10.96
C ALA A 47 -8.63 9.30 -11.48
N PRO A 48 -9.34 8.36 -10.82
CA PRO A 48 -10.70 8.01 -11.17
C PRO A 48 -11.64 9.22 -11.02
N GLU A 49 -12.76 9.21 -11.74
CA GLU A 49 -13.76 10.28 -11.65
C GLU A 49 -14.28 10.45 -10.22
N GLY A 50 -14.34 11.67 -9.73
CA GLY A 50 -14.72 12.01 -8.36
C GLY A 50 -13.59 11.92 -7.34
N HIS A 51 -12.36 11.57 -7.75
CA HIS A 51 -11.20 11.58 -6.87
C HIS A 51 -10.76 13.03 -6.56
N PRO A 52 -10.31 13.34 -5.32
CA PRO A 52 -9.91 14.71 -4.94
C PRO A 52 -8.58 15.18 -5.55
N LEU A 53 -7.80 14.28 -6.12
CA LEU A 53 -6.54 14.58 -6.81
C LEU A 53 -6.70 14.31 -8.31
N ASP A 54 -5.91 15.00 -9.13
CA ASP A 54 -5.93 14.84 -10.59
C ASP A 54 -5.18 13.57 -11.06
N GLU A 55 -4.18 13.15 -10.29
CA GLU A 55 -3.30 12.01 -10.57
C GLU A 55 -3.15 11.12 -9.34
N VAL A 56 -3.15 9.80 -9.54
CA VAL A 56 -2.80 8.84 -8.51
C VAL A 56 -1.38 8.31 -8.73
N ILE A 57 -0.60 8.29 -7.63
CA ILE A 57 0.83 7.99 -7.63
C ILE A 57 1.10 6.88 -6.61
N SER A 58 1.77 5.80 -7.05
CA SER A 58 2.17 4.71 -6.15
C SER A 58 3.10 5.20 -5.03
N GLY A 59 3.01 4.52 -3.89
CA GLY A 59 3.91 4.71 -2.77
C GLY A 59 5.39 4.45 -3.10
N TRP A 60 5.69 3.76 -4.19
CA TRP A 60 7.05 3.50 -4.68
C TRP A 60 7.82 4.80 -4.95
N HIS A 61 7.20 5.78 -5.58
CA HIS A 61 7.81 7.08 -5.90
C HIS A 61 8.27 7.90 -4.70
N TYR A 62 7.78 7.57 -3.51
CA TYR A 62 8.11 8.25 -2.25
C TYR A 62 9.23 7.53 -1.48
N ARG A 63 9.88 6.55 -2.10
CA ARG A 63 10.96 5.77 -1.47
C ARG A 63 12.32 6.25 -1.95
N THR A 64 13.36 5.97 -1.15
CA THR A 64 14.74 6.19 -1.57
C THR A 64 15.08 5.30 -2.76
N GLU A 65 16.11 5.67 -3.52
CA GLU A 65 16.57 4.91 -4.68
C GLU A 65 16.90 3.45 -4.31
N GLU A 66 17.56 3.23 -3.17
CA GLU A 66 17.91 1.89 -2.72
C GLU A 66 16.66 1.04 -2.42
N THR A 67 15.64 1.64 -1.81
CA THR A 67 14.38 0.92 -1.52
C THR A 67 13.61 0.62 -2.82
N ARG A 68 13.65 1.53 -3.79
CA ARG A 68 13.03 1.34 -5.09
C ARG A 68 13.73 0.24 -5.90
N ALA A 69 15.06 0.19 -5.85
CA ALA A 69 15.85 -0.84 -6.51
C ALA A 69 15.55 -2.25 -5.97
N LEU A 70 15.35 -2.39 -4.64
CA LEU A 70 14.94 -3.68 -4.05
C LEU A 70 13.60 -4.20 -4.59
N GLU A 71 12.66 -3.32 -4.93
CA GLU A 71 11.37 -3.73 -5.48
C GLU A 71 11.47 -4.09 -6.97
N ALA A 72 12.39 -3.46 -7.70
CA ALA A 72 12.58 -3.68 -9.13
C ALA A 72 13.30 -5.01 -9.47
N ASP A 73 13.93 -5.64 -8.49
CA ASP A 73 14.72 -6.88 -8.65
C ASP A 73 14.12 -7.99 -7.79
N SER A 74 13.46 -8.96 -8.40
CA SER A 74 12.79 -10.07 -7.69
C SER A 74 13.77 -10.90 -6.85
N PHE A 75 15.03 -11.02 -7.27
CA PHE A 75 16.02 -11.75 -6.49
C PHE A 75 16.43 -11.01 -5.20
N GLN A 76 16.43 -9.68 -5.23
CA GLN A 76 16.77 -8.86 -4.06
C GLN A 76 15.55 -8.49 -3.21
N ASN A 77 14.33 -8.61 -3.76
CA ASN A 77 13.11 -8.27 -3.06
C ASN A 77 12.80 -9.29 -1.93
N PRO A 78 12.95 -8.90 -0.65
CA PRO A 78 12.74 -9.83 0.47
C PRO A 78 11.28 -10.29 0.61
N GLY A 79 10.33 -9.62 -0.06
CA GLY A 79 8.95 -10.04 -0.13
C GLY A 79 8.72 -11.29 -0.97
N MET A 80 9.64 -11.63 -1.89
CA MET A 80 9.55 -12.84 -2.71
C MET A 80 9.59 -14.13 -1.89
N LEU A 81 10.26 -14.14 -0.75
CA LEU A 81 10.20 -15.27 0.20
C LEU A 81 8.79 -15.58 0.69
N TYR A 82 7.91 -14.58 0.73
CA TYR A 82 6.51 -14.77 1.06
C TYR A 82 5.69 -15.26 -0.13
N VAL A 83 6.09 -14.94 -1.37
CA VAL A 83 5.50 -15.50 -2.59
C VAL A 83 5.80 -17.01 -2.63
N GLU A 84 7.06 -17.39 -2.47
CA GLU A 84 7.50 -18.81 -2.43
C GLU A 84 6.78 -19.59 -1.31
N ARG A 85 6.73 -19.03 -0.12
CA ARG A 85 6.00 -19.65 1.00
C ARG A 85 4.51 -19.76 0.72
N GLY A 86 3.92 -18.76 0.09
CA GLY A 86 2.50 -18.76 -0.31
C GLY A 86 2.19 -19.84 -1.33
N GLU A 87 3.05 -20.05 -2.30
CA GLU A 87 2.98 -21.12 -3.29
C GLU A 87 3.08 -22.51 -2.62
N GLU A 88 4.01 -22.68 -1.68
CA GLU A 88 4.12 -23.92 -0.89
C GLU A 88 2.81 -24.22 -0.14
N ILE A 89 2.23 -23.20 0.53
CA ILE A 89 0.95 -23.35 1.24
C ILE A 89 -0.19 -23.67 0.27
N TRP A 90 -0.22 -23.04 -0.90
CA TRP A 90 -1.22 -23.27 -1.94
C TRP A 90 -1.29 -24.74 -2.36
N ASN A 91 -0.12 -25.38 -2.45
CA ASN A 91 0.03 -26.79 -2.84
C ASN A 91 -0.05 -27.76 -1.66
N THR A 92 0.03 -27.30 -0.43
CA THR A 92 0.05 -28.16 0.76
C THR A 92 -1.37 -28.59 1.15
N VAL A 93 -1.55 -29.91 1.34
CA VAL A 93 -2.79 -30.48 1.87
C VAL A 93 -2.95 -30.07 3.34
N ASP A 94 -4.15 -29.57 3.70
CA ASP A 94 -4.51 -29.20 5.07
C ASP A 94 -6.00 -29.49 5.36
N GLY A 95 -6.34 -29.52 6.66
CA GLY A 95 -7.68 -29.76 7.13
C GLY A 95 -8.15 -31.21 7.02
N ALA A 96 -9.31 -31.50 7.61
CA ALA A 96 -9.86 -32.86 7.67
C ALA A 96 -10.36 -33.38 6.30
N ALA A 97 -10.68 -32.45 5.38
CA ALA A 97 -11.07 -32.83 4.02
C ALA A 97 -9.90 -33.32 3.16
N GLY A 98 -8.63 -33.20 3.64
CA GLY A 98 -7.46 -33.69 2.92
C GLY A 98 -7.22 -33.01 1.58
N LYS A 99 -7.49 -31.71 1.47
CA LYS A 99 -7.38 -30.91 0.24
C LYS A 99 -6.33 -29.82 0.37
N SER A 100 -5.76 -29.40 -0.76
CA SER A 100 -4.99 -28.16 -0.90
C SER A 100 -5.82 -27.15 -1.70
N CYS A 101 -5.38 -25.89 -1.76
CA CYS A 101 -5.99 -24.91 -2.66
C CYS A 101 -5.86 -25.38 -4.12
N ALA A 102 -4.68 -25.88 -4.49
CA ALA A 102 -4.39 -26.41 -5.82
C ALA A 102 -5.29 -27.58 -6.23
N SER A 103 -5.76 -28.41 -5.29
CA SER A 103 -6.66 -29.54 -5.62
C SER A 103 -7.99 -29.12 -6.25
N CYS A 104 -8.40 -27.86 -6.05
CA CYS A 104 -9.63 -27.31 -6.65
C CYS A 104 -9.34 -26.25 -7.71
N HIS A 105 -8.25 -25.51 -7.58
CA HIS A 105 -7.94 -24.30 -8.37
C HIS A 105 -6.75 -24.46 -9.33
N GLY A 106 -6.11 -25.63 -9.37
CA GLY A 106 -4.89 -25.86 -10.14
C GLY A 106 -3.62 -25.38 -9.44
N ASP A 107 -2.48 -25.82 -9.93
CA ASP A 107 -1.14 -25.54 -9.37
C ASP A 107 -0.31 -24.58 -10.23
N ASP A 108 -0.82 -24.21 -11.41
CA ASP A 108 -0.15 -23.35 -12.40
C ASP A 108 -0.40 -21.84 -12.21
N GLY A 109 -1.21 -21.45 -11.21
CA GLY A 109 -1.55 -20.04 -10.93
C GLY A 109 -2.51 -19.38 -11.93
N GLU A 110 -2.89 -20.03 -13.03
CA GLU A 110 -3.78 -19.44 -14.06
C GLU A 110 -5.14 -19.03 -13.50
N PHE A 111 -5.71 -19.81 -12.57
CA PHE A 111 -6.94 -19.43 -11.87
C PHE A 111 -6.82 -18.11 -11.10
N LEU A 112 -5.63 -17.78 -10.59
CA LEU A 112 -5.39 -16.61 -9.76
C LEU A 112 -5.15 -15.34 -10.54
N LYS A 113 -4.88 -15.45 -11.84
CA LYS A 113 -4.53 -14.33 -12.70
C LYS A 113 -5.64 -13.28 -12.73
N GLY A 114 -5.31 -12.06 -12.36
CA GLY A 114 -6.24 -10.95 -12.26
C GLY A 114 -7.07 -10.90 -10.97
N LEU A 115 -7.14 -11.99 -10.17
CA LEU A 115 -7.90 -11.96 -8.92
C LEU A 115 -7.39 -10.89 -7.96
N GLY A 116 -6.07 -10.78 -7.81
CA GLY A 116 -5.45 -9.82 -6.90
C GLY A 116 -5.71 -8.35 -7.23
N ALA A 117 -6.05 -8.07 -8.49
CA ALA A 117 -6.37 -6.73 -8.97
C ALA A 117 -7.82 -6.29 -8.68
N ASN A 118 -8.73 -7.27 -8.47
CA ASN A 118 -10.19 -7.06 -8.38
C ASN A 118 -10.76 -7.25 -6.97
N TYR A 119 -9.93 -7.27 -5.94
CA TYR A 119 -10.37 -7.30 -4.55
C TYR A 119 -10.18 -5.92 -3.88
N PRO A 120 -11.06 -5.53 -2.94
CA PRO A 120 -12.23 -6.25 -2.42
C PRO A 120 -13.38 -6.34 -3.42
N LYS A 121 -14.16 -7.40 -3.33
CA LYS A 121 -15.35 -7.64 -4.17
C LYS A 121 -16.59 -7.95 -3.32
N TRP A 122 -17.75 -7.93 -3.94
CA TRP A 122 -18.99 -8.27 -3.26
C TRP A 122 -19.12 -9.78 -2.98
N ASP A 123 -19.51 -10.12 -1.78
CA ASP A 123 -19.87 -11.46 -1.36
C ASP A 123 -21.39 -11.55 -1.20
N GLU A 124 -22.05 -12.15 -2.20
CA GLU A 124 -23.51 -12.32 -2.22
C GLU A 124 -24.03 -13.16 -1.04
N ALA A 125 -23.23 -14.14 -0.59
CA ALA A 125 -23.66 -15.05 0.48
C ALA A 125 -23.74 -14.36 1.83
N ASN A 126 -22.86 -13.39 2.08
CA ASN A 126 -22.77 -12.65 3.35
C ASN A 126 -23.26 -11.20 3.23
N ASN A 127 -23.69 -10.77 2.05
CA ASN A 127 -24.19 -9.43 1.76
C ASN A 127 -23.23 -8.33 2.25
N ARG A 128 -21.94 -8.45 1.92
CA ARG A 128 -20.88 -7.53 2.31
C ARG A 128 -19.65 -7.65 1.40
N PRO A 129 -18.74 -6.65 1.40
CA PRO A 129 -17.44 -6.81 0.75
C PRO A 129 -16.60 -7.91 1.41
N ILE A 130 -15.85 -8.62 0.60
CA ILE A 130 -14.86 -9.61 1.04
C ILE A 130 -13.50 -9.28 0.42
N ASN A 131 -12.43 -9.39 1.20
CA ASN A 131 -11.06 -9.31 0.72
C ASN A 131 -10.43 -10.70 0.58
N ILE A 132 -9.19 -10.78 0.09
CA ILE A 132 -8.52 -12.06 -0.16
C ILE A 132 -8.32 -12.84 1.15
N GLU A 133 -7.98 -12.18 2.25
CA GLU A 133 -7.75 -12.83 3.55
C GLU A 133 -9.02 -13.52 4.08
N LEU A 134 -10.16 -12.85 3.96
CA LEU A 134 -11.46 -13.43 4.33
C LEU A 134 -11.87 -14.54 3.38
N GLN A 135 -11.63 -14.38 2.07
CA GLN A 135 -11.92 -15.42 1.07
C GLN A 135 -11.09 -16.70 1.32
N ILE A 136 -9.81 -16.54 1.65
CA ILE A 136 -8.95 -17.66 2.05
C ILE A 136 -9.57 -18.41 3.23
N ASN A 137 -9.98 -17.69 4.28
CA ASN A 137 -10.54 -18.29 5.48
C ASN A 137 -11.89 -18.96 5.20
N ALA A 138 -12.75 -18.36 4.40
CA ALA A 138 -14.01 -18.98 3.98
C ALA A 138 -13.78 -20.30 3.24
N CYS A 139 -12.83 -20.36 2.30
CA CYS A 139 -12.47 -21.60 1.61
C CYS A 139 -11.88 -22.65 2.56
N ARG A 140 -11.02 -22.25 3.49
CA ARG A 140 -10.41 -23.15 4.47
C ARG A 140 -11.46 -23.83 5.33
N GLU A 141 -12.41 -23.06 5.85
CA GLU A 141 -13.47 -23.59 6.71
C GLU A 141 -14.46 -24.46 5.92
N ALA A 142 -15.00 -23.95 4.81
CA ALA A 142 -16.09 -24.59 4.08
C ALA A 142 -15.66 -25.80 3.22
N ASN A 143 -14.45 -25.74 2.61
CA ASN A 143 -14.04 -26.70 1.59
C ASN A 143 -12.87 -27.60 2.01
N MET A 144 -12.07 -27.16 2.97
CA MET A 144 -10.91 -27.92 3.47
C MET A 144 -11.14 -28.50 4.87
N GLU A 145 -12.19 -28.07 5.58
CA GLU A 145 -12.41 -28.39 7.00
C GLU A 145 -11.16 -28.06 7.84
N ALA A 146 -10.51 -26.95 7.50
CA ALA A 146 -9.31 -26.45 8.14
C ALA A 146 -9.63 -25.23 9.02
N LYS A 147 -8.83 -25.02 10.06
CA LYS A 147 -9.00 -23.83 10.92
C LYS A 147 -8.69 -22.56 10.13
N PRO A 148 -9.48 -21.48 10.30
CA PRO A 148 -9.17 -20.19 9.71
C PRO A 148 -7.85 -19.64 10.27
N TYR A 149 -7.11 -18.93 9.46
CA TYR A 149 -5.95 -18.19 9.91
C TYR A 149 -6.37 -17.04 10.83
N LYS A 150 -5.56 -16.81 11.86
CA LYS A 150 -5.69 -15.61 12.69
C LYS A 150 -5.29 -14.37 11.89
N PHE A 151 -5.87 -13.24 12.25
CA PHE A 151 -5.48 -11.96 11.69
C PHE A 151 -3.97 -11.76 11.71
N ASP A 152 -3.42 -11.37 10.57
CA ASP A 152 -1.99 -11.07 10.35
C ASP A 152 -1.04 -12.26 10.60
N ALA A 153 -1.56 -13.50 10.57
CA ALA A 153 -0.73 -14.69 10.65
C ALA A 153 0.27 -14.76 9.47
N ALA A 154 1.46 -15.27 9.72
CA ALA A 154 2.52 -15.32 8.71
C ALA A 154 2.09 -16.11 7.45
N ASP A 155 1.47 -17.26 7.62
CA ASP A 155 0.99 -18.09 6.51
C ASP A 155 -0.18 -17.42 5.75
N GLN A 156 -1.08 -16.70 6.43
CA GLN A 156 -2.12 -15.92 5.74
C GLN A 156 -1.51 -14.83 4.88
N LYS A 157 -0.54 -14.08 5.41
CA LYS A 157 0.15 -13.04 4.64
C LYS A 157 0.91 -13.62 3.45
N ALA A 158 1.57 -14.75 3.63
CA ALA A 158 2.30 -15.44 2.55
C ALA A 158 1.34 -15.87 1.43
N LEU A 159 0.24 -16.53 1.78
CA LEU A 159 -0.75 -16.98 0.81
C LEU A 159 -1.45 -15.79 0.10
N THR A 160 -1.80 -14.73 0.84
CA THR A 160 -2.35 -13.51 0.24
C THR A 160 -1.35 -12.85 -0.71
N THR A 161 -0.06 -12.83 -0.35
CA THR A 161 1.00 -12.27 -1.20
C THR A 161 1.15 -13.08 -2.49
N TYR A 162 1.18 -14.40 -2.41
CA TYR A 162 1.24 -15.29 -3.57
C TYR A 162 0.04 -15.06 -4.52
N ILE A 163 -1.18 -15.03 -3.98
CA ILE A 163 -2.40 -14.80 -4.77
C ILE A 163 -2.37 -13.45 -5.47
N LYS A 164 -1.99 -12.38 -4.77
CA LYS A 164 -1.89 -11.04 -5.36
C LYS A 164 -0.77 -10.94 -6.38
N HIS A 165 0.35 -11.60 -6.14
CA HIS A 165 1.49 -11.62 -7.06
C HIS A 165 1.12 -12.17 -8.44
N GLN A 166 0.18 -13.11 -8.55
CA GLN A 166 -0.31 -13.61 -9.83
C GLN A 166 -1.05 -12.54 -10.67
N SER A 167 -1.26 -11.35 -10.11
CA SER A 167 -1.82 -10.19 -10.80
C SER A 167 -0.82 -9.04 -10.96
N LEU A 168 0.50 -9.32 -10.77
CA LEU A 168 1.56 -8.32 -10.88
C LEU A 168 1.46 -7.57 -12.22
N GLY A 169 1.56 -6.23 -12.19
CA GLY A 169 1.45 -5.38 -13.36
C GLY A 169 0.01 -5.11 -13.85
N MET A 170 -0.98 -5.86 -13.38
CA MET A 170 -2.37 -5.65 -13.78
C MET A 170 -2.98 -4.45 -13.02
N PRO A 171 -3.83 -3.64 -13.70
CA PRO A 171 -4.44 -2.48 -13.06
C PRO A 171 -5.43 -2.89 -11.96
N VAL A 172 -5.35 -2.21 -10.82
CA VAL A 172 -6.30 -2.36 -9.72
C VAL A 172 -7.63 -1.74 -10.12
N GLU A 173 -8.71 -2.49 -9.89
CA GLU A 173 -10.07 -2.04 -10.15
C GLU A 173 -11.02 -2.54 -9.05
N VAL A 174 -11.91 -1.67 -8.59
CA VAL A 174 -12.99 -2.01 -7.66
C VAL A 174 -14.32 -1.79 -8.35
N ASP A 175 -15.08 -2.85 -8.55
CA ASP A 175 -16.40 -2.77 -9.16
C ASP A 175 -17.45 -2.30 -8.12
N LEU A 176 -17.78 -1.03 -8.15
CA LEU A 176 -18.78 -0.42 -7.27
C LEU A 176 -20.23 -0.71 -7.68
N THR A 177 -20.46 -1.42 -8.80
CA THR A 177 -21.81 -1.73 -9.30
C THR A 177 -22.37 -3.00 -8.69
N GLN A 178 -21.54 -3.84 -8.05
CA GLN A 178 -21.96 -5.11 -7.46
C GLN A 178 -22.62 -4.89 -6.10
N GLY A 179 -23.79 -5.49 -5.91
CA GLY A 179 -24.52 -5.45 -4.64
C GLY A 179 -24.62 -4.05 -4.05
N GLU A 180 -24.19 -3.89 -2.79
CA GLU A 180 -24.15 -2.61 -2.09
C GLU A 180 -22.75 -1.99 -2.00
N MET A 181 -21.81 -2.38 -2.89
CA MET A 181 -20.43 -1.88 -2.85
C MET A 181 -20.33 -0.34 -2.80
N LYS A 182 -21.25 0.36 -3.50
CA LYS A 182 -21.27 1.83 -3.46
C LYS A 182 -21.57 2.37 -2.06
N SER A 183 -22.46 1.75 -1.31
CA SER A 183 -22.75 2.15 0.08
C SER A 183 -21.56 1.93 1.01
N TRP A 184 -20.79 0.86 0.77
CA TRP A 184 -19.54 0.61 1.49
C TRP A 184 -18.44 1.60 1.11
N TRP A 185 -18.38 1.97 -0.15
CA TRP A 185 -17.49 3.03 -0.61
C TRP A 185 -17.84 4.38 0.05
N ASP A 186 -19.13 4.77 0.08
CA ASP A 186 -19.58 6.02 0.74
C ASP A 186 -19.19 6.04 2.22
N LYS A 187 -19.39 4.92 2.93
CA LYS A 187 -18.97 4.77 4.31
C LYS A 187 -17.44 4.84 4.46
N GLY A 188 -16.70 4.23 3.55
CA GLY A 188 -15.24 4.27 3.53
C GLY A 188 -14.69 5.67 3.31
N GLU A 189 -15.31 6.44 2.43
CA GLU A 189 -15.02 7.85 2.20
C GLU A 189 -15.23 8.67 3.49
N GLU A 190 -16.39 8.55 4.13
CA GLU A 190 -16.68 9.23 5.39
C GLU A 190 -15.60 8.91 6.46
N LEU A 191 -15.25 7.65 6.62
CA LEU A 191 -14.21 7.22 7.57
C LEU A 191 -12.83 7.79 7.22
N TYR A 192 -12.49 7.88 5.93
CA TYR A 192 -11.20 8.39 5.46
C TYR A 192 -11.00 9.87 5.80
N TYR A 193 -12.08 10.68 5.76
CA TYR A 193 -12.06 12.10 6.12
C TYR A 193 -12.37 12.37 7.60
N THR A 194 -12.91 11.40 8.33
CA THR A 194 -13.23 11.56 9.75
C THR A 194 -11.97 11.68 10.59
N ARG A 195 -11.86 12.78 11.33
CA ARG A 195 -10.75 13.01 12.26
C ARG A 195 -10.93 12.20 13.53
N THR A 196 -9.89 11.50 13.94
CA THR A 196 -9.92 10.58 15.08
C THR A 196 -8.74 10.78 16.03
N GLY A 197 -8.84 10.16 17.19
CA GLY A 197 -7.77 10.10 18.16
C GLY A 197 -7.47 11.43 18.84
N GLN A 198 -6.54 11.38 19.80
CA GLN A 198 -6.12 12.57 20.57
C GLN A 198 -5.43 13.63 19.71
N LEU A 199 -4.85 13.23 18.57
CA LEU A 199 -4.19 14.15 17.65
C LEU A 199 -5.15 14.76 16.63
N ASN A 200 -6.42 14.34 16.64
CA ASN A 200 -7.46 14.86 15.75
C ASN A 200 -7.04 14.86 14.27
N LEU A 201 -6.55 13.72 13.78
CA LEU A 201 -6.08 13.52 12.41
C LEU A 201 -6.99 12.54 11.66
N SER A 202 -7.14 12.73 10.36
CA SER A 202 -7.80 11.80 9.44
C SER A 202 -6.77 11.15 8.49
N CYS A 203 -7.19 10.15 7.70
CA CYS A 203 -6.35 9.60 6.64
C CYS A 203 -5.99 10.68 5.62
N ALA A 204 -6.96 11.50 5.22
CA ALA A 204 -6.77 12.62 4.30
C ALA A 204 -5.72 13.62 4.81
N THR A 205 -5.65 13.88 6.12
CA THR A 205 -4.64 14.79 6.68
C THR A 205 -3.21 14.38 6.27
N CYS A 206 -2.88 13.08 6.33
CA CYS A 206 -1.54 12.61 5.96
C CYS A 206 -1.40 12.36 4.45
N HIS A 207 -2.44 11.84 3.80
CA HIS A 207 -2.35 11.30 2.44
C HIS A 207 -2.84 12.27 1.35
N GLU A 208 -3.46 13.39 1.72
CA GLU A 208 -3.84 14.48 0.83
C GLU A 208 -3.17 15.80 1.25
N ASP A 209 -3.53 16.35 2.45
CA ASP A 209 -3.06 17.66 2.89
C ASP A 209 -1.53 17.72 3.03
N TYR A 210 -0.91 16.63 3.53
CA TYR A 210 0.53 16.52 3.78
C TYR A 210 1.24 15.49 2.89
N ASN A 211 0.60 15.04 1.82
CA ASN A 211 1.25 14.23 0.79
C ASN A 211 2.55 14.90 0.31
N GLY A 212 3.62 14.13 0.17
CA GLY A 212 4.94 14.64 -0.22
C GLY A 212 5.78 15.22 0.93
N ASN A 213 5.23 15.36 2.12
CA ASN A 213 5.99 15.78 3.31
C ASN A 213 6.53 14.59 4.09
N TYR A 214 7.38 14.86 5.08
CA TYR A 214 7.92 13.84 5.96
C TYR A 214 7.23 13.86 7.33
N ILE A 215 6.91 12.66 7.83
CA ILE A 215 6.61 12.43 9.22
C ILE A 215 7.74 11.58 9.82
N ARG A 216 8.63 12.18 10.62
CA ARG A 216 9.90 11.56 11.02
C ARG A 216 10.72 11.17 9.77
N ALA A 217 11.09 9.89 9.61
CA ALA A 217 11.78 9.37 8.44
C ALA A 217 10.85 8.81 7.34
N ASP A 218 9.55 8.76 7.58
CA ASP A 218 8.58 8.26 6.60
C ASP A 218 8.12 9.39 5.66
N HIS A 219 8.35 9.25 4.37
CA HIS A 219 7.84 10.14 3.33
C HIS A 219 6.37 9.79 3.07
N LEU A 220 5.47 10.73 3.32
CA LEU A 220 4.03 10.54 3.18
C LEU A 220 3.65 10.47 1.70
N SER A 221 3.05 9.36 1.31
CA SER A 221 2.49 9.16 -0.03
C SER A 221 0.99 9.45 -0.04
N GLN A 222 0.36 9.36 -1.21
CA GLN A 222 -1.09 9.47 -1.37
C GLN A 222 -1.89 8.34 -0.70
N GLY A 223 -1.24 7.34 -0.10
CA GLY A 223 -1.90 6.26 0.63
C GLY A 223 -2.48 5.16 -0.24
N ASN A 224 -2.14 5.10 -1.52
CA ASN A 224 -2.58 4.04 -2.43
C ASN A 224 -2.09 2.67 -1.97
N VAL A 225 -2.94 1.64 -2.14
CA VAL A 225 -2.76 0.32 -1.51
C VAL A 225 -2.46 -0.81 -2.51
N ASN A 226 -2.17 -0.45 -3.74
CA ASN A 226 -1.88 -1.36 -4.85
C ASN A 226 -0.68 -2.31 -4.59
N GLY A 227 0.22 -1.97 -3.67
CA GLY A 227 1.38 -2.79 -3.26
C GLY A 227 1.17 -3.66 -2.01
N PHE A 228 -0.08 -3.77 -1.47
CA PHE A 228 -0.34 -4.60 -0.29
C PHE A 228 -0.79 -6.03 -0.64
N PRO A 229 -0.33 -7.03 0.16
CA PRO A 229 0.62 -6.95 1.27
C PRO A 229 1.97 -6.39 0.83
N THR A 230 2.65 -5.66 1.73
CA THR A 230 3.92 -4.99 1.44
C THR A 230 5.01 -5.42 2.43
N TYR A 231 6.24 -5.61 1.94
CA TYR A 231 7.38 -5.85 2.83
C TYR A 231 7.87 -4.54 3.44
N ARG A 232 7.88 -4.48 4.76
CA ARG A 232 8.37 -3.31 5.47
C ARG A 232 9.75 -3.54 6.06
N LEU A 233 10.74 -2.80 5.55
CA LEU A 233 12.15 -2.94 5.95
C LEU A 233 12.34 -2.77 7.45
N LYS A 234 11.71 -1.77 8.07
CA LYS A 234 11.80 -1.53 9.52
C LYS A 234 11.17 -2.62 10.40
N GLN A 235 10.36 -3.49 9.83
CA GLN A 235 9.71 -4.60 10.53
C GLN A 235 10.31 -5.94 10.11
N SER A 236 11.14 -5.94 9.05
CA SER A 236 11.72 -7.15 8.44
C SER A 236 10.65 -8.22 8.18
N SER A 237 9.46 -7.80 7.74
CA SER A 237 8.33 -8.70 7.51
C SER A 237 7.29 -8.12 6.55
N MET A 238 6.50 -9.02 5.96
CA MET A 238 5.30 -8.66 5.23
C MET A 238 4.24 -8.09 6.17
N VAL A 239 3.54 -7.05 5.72
CA VAL A 239 2.48 -6.36 6.46
C VAL A 239 1.20 -6.37 5.63
N SER A 240 0.10 -6.86 6.22
CA SER A 240 -1.22 -6.81 5.63
C SER A 240 -1.81 -5.39 5.65
N LEU A 241 -2.80 -5.12 4.79
CA LEU A 241 -3.41 -3.79 4.72
C LEU A 241 -4.07 -3.37 6.04
N HIS A 242 -4.86 -4.25 6.66
CA HIS A 242 -5.51 -3.93 7.94
C HIS A 242 -4.50 -3.72 9.09
N ASN A 243 -3.36 -4.43 9.06
CA ASN A 243 -2.28 -4.15 10.02
C ASN A 243 -1.62 -2.79 9.76
N ARG A 244 -1.55 -2.34 8.49
CA ARG A 244 -1.11 -0.98 8.18
C ARG A 244 -2.12 0.07 8.70
N PHE A 245 -3.42 -0.14 8.51
CA PHE A 245 -4.45 0.74 9.11
C PHE A 245 -4.29 0.84 10.62
N ARG A 246 -4.06 -0.31 11.29
CA ARG A 246 -3.78 -0.34 12.73
C ARG A 246 -2.61 0.57 13.11
N GLY A 247 -1.54 0.56 12.33
CA GLY A 247 -0.39 1.45 12.55
C GLY A 247 -0.77 2.93 12.43
N CYS A 248 -1.46 3.32 11.36
CA CYS A 248 -1.89 4.70 11.13
C CYS A 248 -2.86 5.20 12.21
N ILE A 249 -3.89 4.41 12.54
CA ILE A 249 -4.89 4.75 13.56
C ILE A 249 -4.23 4.92 14.94
N ARG A 250 -3.34 3.99 15.32
CA ARG A 250 -2.56 4.12 16.56
C ARG A 250 -1.71 5.40 16.57
N ASP A 251 -1.14 5.79 15.44
CA ASP A 251 -0.31 7.00 15.33
C ASP A 251 -1.14 8.29 15.50
N THR A 252 -2.46 8.27 15.30
CA THR A 252 -3.39 9.34 15.70
C THR A 252 -3.75 9.30 17.18
N ARG A 253 -3.30 8.30 17.95
CA ARG A 253 -3.69 7.98 19.32
C ARG A 253 -5.19 7.65 19.44
N ALA A 254 -5.74 6.99 18.44
CA ALA A 254 -7.08 6.42 18.45
C ALA A 254 -7.05 4.93 18.79
N GLU A 255 -8.17 4.42 19.25
CA GLU A 255 -8.41 3.00 19.42
C GLU A 255 -8.62 2.34 18.05
N PHE A 256 -7.98 1.19 17.84
CA PHE A 256 -8.08 0.45 16.57
C PHE A 256 -9.33 -0.44 16.58
N PRO A 257 -10.20 -0.33 15.56
CA PRO A 257 -11.35 -1.22 15.40
C PRO A 257 -10.90 -2.68 15.22
N ALA A 258 -11.80 -3.63 15.45
CA ALA A 258 -11.51 -5.04 15.18
C ALA A 258 -11.13 -5.25 13.71
N ALA A 259 -10.11 -6.08 13.48
CA ALA A 259 -9.72 -6.44 12.11
C ALA A 259 -10.93 -7.03 11.35
N PHE A 260 -11.05 -6.68 10.07
CA PHE A 260 -12.16 -7.07 9.20
C PHE A 260 -13.56 -6.62 9.67
N SER A 261 -13.63 -5.65 10.62
CA SER A 261 -14.88 -4.98 10.95
C SER A 261 -15.45 -4.26 9.73
N ASP A 262 -16.74 -3.94 9.77
CA ASP A 262 -17.41 -3.23 8.67
C ASP A 262 -16.74 -1.88 8.36
N ASP A 263 -16.24 -1.18 9.38
CA ASP A 263 -15.53 0.08 9.19
C ASP A 263 -14.21 -0.11 8.43
N LEU A 264 -13.41 -1.12 8.79
CA LEU A 264 -12.15 -1.38 8.10
C LEU A 264 -12.35 -1.95 6.70
N MET A 265 -13.39 -2.76 6.47
CA MET A 265 -13.74 -3.26 5.13
C MET A 265 -14.25 -2.11 4.24
N ALA A 266 -15.06 -1.19 4.76
CA ALA A 266 -15.51 0.00 4.05
C ALA A 266 -14.31 0.89 3.68
N LEU A 267 -13.40 1.11 4.64
CA LEU A 267 -12.17 1.86 4.40
C LEU A 267 -11.30 1.18 3.33
N GLU A 268 -11.18 -0.17 3.34
CA GLU A 268 -10.44 -0.93 2.32
C GLU A 268 -11.05 -0.74 0.93
N VAL A 269 -12.39 -0.81 0.79
CA VAL A 269 -13.09 -0.53 -0.48
C VAL A 269 -12.73 0.86 -1.00
N TYR A 270 -12.82 1.88 -0.16
CA TYR A 270 -12.54 3.26 -0.55
C TYR A 270 -11.08 3.48 -0.95
N VAL A 271 -10.11 3.06 -0.12
CA VAL A 271 -8.69 3.30 -0.41
C VAL A 271 -8.18 2.46 -1.58
N THR A 272 -8.79 1.30 -1.87
CA THR A 272 -8.45 0.51 -3.06
C THR A 272 -8.97 1.22 -4.31
N TRP A 273 -10.21 1.72 -4.28
CA TRP A 273 -10.76 2.54 -5.36
C TRP A 273 -9.91 3.80 -5.62
N ARG A 274 -9.39 4.46 -4.59
CA ARG A 274 -8.51 5.61 -4.75
C ARG A 274 -7.26 5.31 -5.60
N GLY A 275 -6.77 4.10 -5.57
CA GLY A 275 -5.63 3.63 -6.36
C GLY A 275 -6.00 2.97 -7.69
N SER A 276 -7.26 3.09 -8.15
CA SER A 276 -7.69 2.47 -9.41
C SER A 276 -6.84 2.92 -10.59
N GLY A 277 -6.48 1.95 -11.46
CA GLY A 277 -5.61 2.15 -12.61
C GLY A 277 -4.11 2.03 -12.32
N LEU A 278 -3.66 2.11 -11.04
CA LEU A 278 -2.30 1.72 -10.67
C LEU A 278 -2.17 0.20 -10.79
N SER A 279 -1.01 -0.27 -11.23
CA SER A 279 -0.73 -1.71 -11.27
C SER A 279 -0.60 -2.31 -9.88
N VAL A 280 -0.98 -3.59 -9.73
CA VAL A 280 -0.57 -4.40 -8.59
C VAL A 280 0.95 -4.47 -8.53
N GLU A 281 1.55 -4.10 -7.40
CA GLU A 281 2.99 -4.10 -7.14
C GLU A 281 3.42 -5.19 -6.15
N THR A 282 2.50 -6.06 -5.68
CA THR A 282 2.78 -7.03 -4.62
C THR A 282 3.76 -8.11 -5.05
N PRO A 283 4.86 -8.34 -4.30
CA PRO A 283 5.21 -7.74 -3.01
C PRO A 283 5.99 -6.43 -3.14
N ALA A 284 5.37 -5.31 -2.81
CA ALA A 284 6.05 -4.03 -2.76
C ALA A 284 7.04 -3.94 -1.59
N VAL A 285 8.10 -3.12 -1.72
CA VAL A 285 9.07 -2.86 -0.65
C VAL A 285 8.90 -1.44 -0.12
N ARG A 286 8.75 -1.29 1.19
CA ARG A 286 8.57 0.01 1.86
C ARG A 286 9.41 0.07 3.15
N GLN A 287 9.66 1.28 3.66
CA GLN A 287 10.39 1.49 4.92
C GLN A 287 9.60 1.10 6.16
#